data_cfabcde0c6021687905be89bffda3921
#
_entry.id   cfabcde0c6021687905be89bffda3921
#
_cell.length_a   1.000
_cell.length_b   1.000
_cell.length_c   1.000
_cell.angle_alpha   90.00
_cell.angle_beta   90.00
_cell.angle_gamma   90.00
#
_symmetry.space_group_name_H-M   'P 1'
#
loop_
_entity.id
_entity.type
_entity.pdbx_description
1 polymer ?
#
loop_
_entity_poly.entity_id
_entity_poly.type
_entity_poly.pdbx_seq_one_letter_code
_entity_poly.pdbx_strand_id
1 'polypeptide(L)'
;MLRARFVRDALRAALVPWAVARALVIGALLLSRHVFDEVGRGPRPVQLGQGLFAWDASWYRDIAEHGYGALPREGLRFFPLVPVAARGLGTVLLGHHGFALLLIANVSALVFGALLHRLTLVETGDASAAVRAAWYAALFPAASALVMGYADGTALALAVGVFLALRSDRWALAGALGLAAGATRPLGLLLAVPALVEAVRTRHGVTIGGWARRGFAVSGPPLGLLAYLAWVGARFDDPWLPFSVQQRASLRGDFVDPVSRLIDAARDLGGGDQLGSGLHLLWALVFLAPLVVVARRLPVSYTAFSAVTLLVGLSAENLDSFERYALGAFPLLMGLALVTSRPAVERLVLTLAAGGLVGYAVLGFFGVSVP
;
A
#
# COMPACT_ATOMS: atom_id res chain seq x y z
N MET A 1 17.21 26.90 5.42
CA MET A 1 16.51 26.79 6.71
C MET A 1 15.02 26.38 6.55
N LEU A 2 14.21 27.01 5.69
CA LEU A 2 12.79 26.66 5.50
C LEU A 2 12.54 25.18 5.16
N ARG A 3 13.30 24.58 4.22
CA ARG A 3 13.14 23.14 3.83
C ARG A 3 13.36 22.17 4.99
N ALA A 4 14.36 22.40 5.85
CA ALA A 4 14.64 21.55 7.00
C ALA A 4 13.53 21.64 8.08
N ARG A 5 12.91 22.81 8.25
CA ARG A 5 11.77 23.01 9.14
C ARG A 5 10.56 22.20 8.65
N PHE A 6 10.21 22.29 7.38
CA PHE A 6 9.08 21.55 6.81
C PHE A 6 9.23 20.03 6.91
N VAL A 7 10.43 19.48 6.68
CA VAL A 7 10.69 18.05 6.83
C VAL A 7 10.51 17.62 8.29
N ARG A 8 11.03 18.40 9.23
CA ARG A 8 10.91 18.12 10.65
C ARG A 8 9.45 18.17 11.14
N ASP A 9 8.66 19.12 10.66
CA ASP A 9 7.27 19.28 11.06
C ASP A 9 6.40 18.14 10.50
N ALA A 10 6.64 17.71 9.25
CA ALA A 10 5.97 16.56 8.66
C ALA A 10 6.32 15.24 9.38
N LEU A 11 7.61 15.04 9.74
CA LEU A 11 8.02 13.87 10.51
C LEU A 11 7.39 13.85 11.91
N ARG A 12 7.33 15.01 12.59
CA ARG A 12 6.67 15.12 13.90
C ARG A 12 5.19 14.82 13.82
N ALA A 13 4.49 15.31 12.78
CA ALA A 13 3.08 15.03 12.56
C ALA A 13 2.79 13.55 12.29
N ALA A 14 3.71 12.83 11.64
CA ALA A 14 3.57 11.43 11.33
C ALA A 14 4.02 10.49 12.47
N LEU A 15 4.92 10.92 13.35
CA LEU A 15 5.56 10.05 14.35
C LEU A 15 4.56 9.50 15.36
N VAL A 16 3.66 10.33 15.88
CA VAL A 16 2.68 9.90 16.90
C VAL A 16 1.68 8.89 16.31
N PRO A 17 0.97 9.18 15.17
CA PRO A 17 0.10 8.18 14.57
C PRO A 17 0.85 6.90 14.15
N TRP A 18 2.07 7.02 13.67
CA TRP A 18 2.93 5.88 13.37
C TRP A 18 3.20 5.02 14.62
N ALA A 19 3.55 5.61 15.75
CA ALA A 19 3.82 4.89 17.00
C ALA A 19 2.56 4.23 17.55
N VAL A 20 1.42 4.94 17.51
CA VAL A 20 0.12 4.41 17.97
C VAL A 20 -0.29 3.19 17.15
N ALA A 21 -0.16 3.22 15.82
CA ALA A 21 -0.48 2.07 14.99
C ALA A 21 0.37 0.83 15.35
N ARG A 22 1.68 1.01 15.63
CA ARG A 22 2.56 -0.08 16.09
C ARG A 22 2.11 -0.64 17.44
N ALA A 23 1.81 0.23 18.39
CA ALA A 23 1.32 -0.18 19.69
C ALA A 23 0.01 -0.99 19.59
N LEU A 24 -0.92 -0.56 18.72
CA LEU A 24 -2.18 -1.27 18.51
C LEU A 24 -1.97 -2.64 17.85
N VAL A 25 -1.16 -2.74 16.78
CA VAL A 25 -0.93 -4.01 16.09
C VAL A 25 -0.11 -4.98 16.93
N ILE A 26 0.92 -4.49 17.63
CA ILE A 26 1.70 -5.33 18.56
C ILE A 26 0.82 -5.75 19.74
N GLY A 27 0.01 -4.85 20.27
CA GLY A 27 -0.97 -5.17 21.32
C GLY A 27 -1.99 -6.22 20.87
N ALA A 28 -2.49 -6.12 19.63
CA ALA A 28 -3.37 -7.12 19.02
C ALA A 28 -2.68 -8.49 18.90
N LEU A 29 -1.41 -8.54 18.49
CA LEU A 29 -0.63 -9.78 18.43
C LEU A 29 -0.44 -10.41 19.82
N LEU A 30 -0.06 -9.61 20.82
CA LEU A 30 0.14 -10.10 22.18
C LEU A 30 -1.17 -10.59 22.81
N LEU A 31 -2.26 -9.84 22.60
CA LEU A 31 -3.60 -10.25 23.04
C LEU A 31 -4.03 -11.55 22.37
N SER A 32 -3.85 -11.67 21.06
CA SER A 32 -4.20 -12.89 20.30
C SER A 32 -3.41 -14.11 20.80
N ARG A 33 -2.13 -13.94 21.12
CA ARG A 33 -1.31 -15.00 21.73
C ARG A 33 -1.82 -15.40 23.10
N HIS A 34 -2.06 -14.42 23.96
CA HIS A 34 -2.57 -14.68 25.32
C HIS A 34 -3.94 -15.38 25.29
N VAL A 35 -4.88 -14.88 24.49
CA VAL A 35 -6.21 -15.51 24.35
C VAL A 35 -6.08 -16.94 23.83
N PHE A 36 -5.22 -17.18 22.83
CA PHE A 36 -5.03 -18.53 22.34
C PHE A 36 -4.39 -19.47 23.37
N ASP A 37 -3.43 -18.98 24.14
CA ASP A 37 -2.75 -19.79 25.16
C ASP A 37 -3.68 -20.15 26.33
N GLU A 38 -4.66 -19.29 26.65
CA GLU A 38 -5.61 -19.55 27.77
C GLU A 38 -6.83 -20.40 27.35
N VAL A 39 -7.37 -20.16 26.15
CA VAL A 39 -8.66 -20.78 25.74
C VAL A 39 -8.57 -21.57 24.43
N GLY A 40 -7.47 -21.49 23.71
CA GLY A 40 -7.28 -22.18 22.44
C GLY A 40 -7.25 -23.69 22.60
N ARG A 41 -7.89 -24.38 21.66
CA ARG A 41 -7.86 -25.84 21.56
C ARG A 41 -7.25 -26.26 20.22
N GLY A 42 -6.25 -27.10 20.25
CA GLY A 42 -5.55 -27.58 19.06
C GLY A 42 -4.24 -26.84 18.76
N PRO A 43 -3.66 -27.03 17.57
CA PRO A 43 -2.40 -26.41 17.21
C PRO A 43 -2.54 -24.91 17.00
N ARG A 44 -1.50 -24.17 17.41
CA ARG A 44 -1.46 -22.70 17.23
C ARG A 44 -1.52 -22.35 15.75
N PRO A 45 -2.37 -21.38 15.32
CA PRO A 45 -2.38 -20.90 13.95
C PRO A 45 -0.99 -20.48 13.47
N VAL A 46 -0.63 -20.83 12.25
CA VAL A 46 0.69 -20.54 11.67
C VAL A 46 0.98 -19.03 11.71
N GLN A 47 -0.01 -18.23 11.37
CA GLN A 47 0.09 -16.76 11.33
C GLN A 47 0.37 -16.18 12.72
N LEU A 48 -0.26 -16.73 13.75
CA LEU A 48 -0.03 -16.32 15.14
C LEU A 48 1.39 -16.66 15.61
N GLY A 49 1.92 -17.81 15.15
CA GLY A 49 3.31 -18.21 15.38
C GLY A 49 4.30 -17.30 14.69
N GLN A 50 4.06 -16.97 13.42
CA GLN A 50 4.92 -16.09 12.61
C GLN A 50 4.88 -14.62 13.05
N GLY A 51 3.78 -14.16 13.67
CA GLY A 51 3.64 -12.79 14.19
C GLY A 51 3.78 -11.75 13.10
N LEU A 52 4.71 -10.81 13.24
CA LEU A 52 4.94 -9.74 12.26
C LEU A 52 5.51 -10.22 10.92
N PHE A 53 5.85 -11.51 10.81
CA PHE A 53 6.26 -12.16 9.57
C PHE A 53 5.16 -13.06 8.98
N ALA A 54 3.92 -12.93 9.44
CA ALA A 54 2.81 -13.71 8.90
C ALA A 54 2.44 -13.28 7.48
N TRP A 55 1.78 -14.17 6.73
CA TRP A 55 1.27 -13.95 5.39
C TRP A 55 2.36 -13.54 4.39
N ASP A 56 2.15 -12.46 3.62
CA ASP A 56 3.11 -11.96 2.63
C ASP A 56 4.50 -11.66 3.23
N ALA A 57 4.57 -11.27 4.51
CA ALA A 57 5.83 -10.95 5.17
C ALA A 57 6.77 -12.16 5.29
N SER A 58 6.23 -13.38 5.39
CA SER A 58 7.05 -14.60 5.37
C SER A 58 7.77 -14.76 4.03
N TRP A 59 7.07 -14.53 2.91
CA TRP A 59 7.66 -14.60 1.58
C TRP A 59 8.76 -13.56 1.39
N TYR A 60 8.52 -12.30 1.79
CA TYR A 60 9.55 -11.25 1.70
C TYR A 60 10.79 -11.60 2.53
N ARG A 61 10.59 -12.16 3.73
CA ARG A 61 11.69 -12.63 4.58
C ARG A 61 12.43 -13.76 3.91
N ASP A 62 11.74 -14.79 3.47
CA ASP A 62 12.35 -15.98 2.91
C ASP A 62 13.11 -15.67 1.60
N ILE A 63 12.60 -14.72 0.76
CA ILE A 63 13.32 -14.21 -0.40
C ILE A 63 14.59 -13.45 0.04
N ALA A 64 14.52 -12.65 1.09
CA ALA A 64 15.68 -11.93 1.60
C ALA A 64 16.77 -12.90 2.15
N GLU A 65 16.36 -13.96 2.82
CA GLU A 65 17.23 -14.97 3.40
C GLU A 65 17.83 -15.92 2.36
N HIS A 66 16.99 -16.45 1.47
CA HIS A 66 17.38 -17.56 0.59
C HIS A 66 17.44 -17.21 -0.91
N GLY A 67 16.81 -16.10 -1.31
CA GLY A 67 16.66 -15.69 -2.72
C GLY A 67 15.55 -16.46 -3.44
N TYR A 68 15.17 -15.96 -4.61
CA TYR A 68 14.07 -16.53 -5.41
C TYR A 68 14.29 -17.96 -5.89
N GLY A 69 15.55 -18.36 -6.15
CA GLY A 69 15.87 -19.68 -6.67
C GLY A 69 15.68 -20.84 -5.69
N ALA A 70 15.61 -20.54 -4.39
CA ALA A 70 15.41 -21.53 -3.34
C ALA A 70 13.93 -21.70 -2.94
N LEU A 71 13.04 -20.90 -3.50
CA LEU A 71 11.62 -20.86 -3.12
C LEU A 71 10.72 -21.40 -4.23
N PRO A 72 9.51 -21.84 -3.87
CA PRO A 72 8.47 -22.14 -4.85
C PRO A 72 8.16 -20.94 -5.75
N ARG A 73 7.62 -21.21 -6.96
CA ARG A 73 7.32 -20.16 -7.95
C ARG A 73 6.32 -19.10 -7.46
N GLU A 74 5.55 -19.42 -6.45
CA GLU A 74 4.67 -18.49 -5.72
C GLU A 74 5.43 -17.28 -5.15
N GLY A 75 6.70 -17.41 -4.84
CA GLY A 75 7.58 -16.31 -4.42
C GLY A 75 7.80 -15.25 -5.49
N LEU A 76 7.64 -15.61 -6.78
CA LEU A 76 7.86 -14.66 -7.89
C LEU A 76 6.81 -13.54 -7.95
N ARG A 77 5.65 -13.68 -7.33
CA ARG A 77 4.64 -12.61 -7.21
C ARG A 77 5.10 -11.44 -6.30
N PHE A 78 6.15 -11.65 -5.50
CA PHE A 78 6.75 -10.64 -4.62
C PHE A 78 7.93 -9.96 -5.31
N PHE A 79 7.79 -8.69 -5.61
CA PHE A 79 8.72 -7.92 -6.43
C PHE A 79 10.02 -7.58 -5.67
N PRO A 80 11.16 -7.39 -6.39
CA PRO A 80 12.48 -7.53 -5.82
C PRO A 80 12.95 -6.36 -4.94
N LEU A 81 12.43 -5.14 -5.08
CA LEU A 81 13.04 -3.97 -4.43
C LEU A 81 13.18 -4.15 -2.91
N VAL A 82 12.11 -4.56 -2.24
CA VAL A 82 12.11 -4.68 -0.78
C VAL A 82 12.90 -5.89 -0.28
N PRO A 83 12.68 -7.12 -0.77
CA PRO A 83 13.44 -8.25 -0.25
C PRO A 83 14.94 -8.18 -0.60
N VAL A 84 15.32 -7.61 -1.76
CA VAL A 84 16.74 -7.40 -2.10
C VAL A 84 17.37 -6.34 -1.20
N ALA A 85 16.65 -5.24 -0.93
CA ALA A 85 17.12 -4.23 0.03
C ALA A 85 17.24 -4.82 1.44
N ALA A 86 16.27 -5.66 1.86
CA ALA A 86 16.31 -6.34 3.15
C ALA A 86 17.48 -7.34 3.23
N ARG A 87 17.79 -8.04 2.13
CA ARG A 87 18.98 -8.89 2.03
C ARG A 87 20.25 -8.08 2.21
N GLY A 88 20.42 -6.99 1.44
CA GLY A 88 21.61 -6.14 1.53
C GLY A 88 21.80 -5.55 2.92
N LEU A 89 20.75 -4.97 3.49
CA LEU A 89 20.79 -4.41 4.84
C LEU A 89 21.01 -5.51 5.89
N GLY A 90 20.36 -6.66 5.76
CA GLY A 90 20.50 -7.80 6.67
C GLY A 90 21.93 -8.36 6.69
N THR A 91 22.63 -8.36 5.54
CA THR A 91 24.05 -8.73 5.48
C THR A 91 24.90 -7.77 6.32
N VAL A 92 24.64 -6.46 6.22
CA VAL A 92 25.32 -5.45 7.07
C VAL A 92 24.96 -5.63 8.56
N LEU A 93 23.76 -6.11 8.84
CA LEU A 93 23.26 -6.41 10.19
C LEU A 93 23.55 -7.85 10.62
N LEU A 94 24.70 -8.40 10.23
CA LEU A 94 25.22 -9.70 10.67
C LEU A 94 24.27 -10.89 10.38
N GLY A 95 23.55 -10.85 9.25
CA GLY A 95 22.64 -11.91 8.82
C GLY A 95 21.18 -11.75 9.29
N HIS A 96 20.84 -10.67 10.03
CA HIS A 96 19.49 -10.44 10.52
C HIS A 96 18.54 -9.87 9.44
N HIS A 97 18.30 -10.65 8.37
CA HIS A 97 17.48 -10.23 7.22
C HIS A 97 16.01 -9.93 7.59
N GLY A 98 15.42 -10.71 8.48
CA GLY A 98 14.07 -10.46 8.98
C GLY A 98 13.97 -9.12 9.73
N PHE A 99 14.93 -8.79 10.60
CA PHE A 99 14.97 -7.49 11.26
C PHE A 99 15.16 -6.34 10.25
N ALA A 100 16.04 -6.51 9.26
CA ALA A 100 16.25 -5.55 8.19
C ALA A 100 14.94 -5.30 7.40
N LEU A 101 14.16 -6.35 7.11
CA LEU A 101 12.86 -6.24 6.47
C LEU A 101 11.87 -5.42 7.31
N LEU A 102 11.74 -5.72 8.61
CA LEU A 102 10.88 -4.94 9.52
C LEU A 102 11.33 -3.48 9.63
N LEU A 103 12.63 -3.24 9.67
CA LEU A 103 13.19 -1.89 9.71
C LEU A 103 12.82 -1.11 8.44
N ILE A 104 13.02 -1.69 7.26
CA ILE A 104 12.65 -1.08 5.98
C ILE A 104 11.16 -0.79 5.93
N ALA A 105 10.30 -1.76 6.26
CA ALA A 105 8.85 -1.60 6.24
C ALA A 105 8.39 -0.46 7.16
N ASN A 106 8.91 -0.43 8.39
CA ASN A 106 8.49 0.53 9.41
C ASN A 106 9.04 1.95 9.17
N VAL A 107 10.29 2.08 8.72
CA VAL A 107 10.86 3.38 8.33
C VAL A 107 10.12 3.92 7.10
N SER A 108 9.87 3.08 6.09
CA SER A 108 9.12 3.49 4.90
C SER A 108 7.69 3.93 5.24
N ALA A 109 7.03 3.27 6.19
CA ALA A 109 5.69 3.66 6.65
C ALA A 109 5.70 5.02 7.37
N LEU A 110 6.74 5.34 8.16
CA LEU A 110 6.92 6.67 8.75
C LEU A 110 7.14 7.73 7.66
N VAL A 111 8.01 7.42 6.69
CA VAL A 111 8.26 8.29 5.53
C VAL A 111 6.98 8.51 4.73
N PHE A 112 6.18 7.47 4.48
CA PHE A 112 4.87 7.57 3.83
C PHE A 112 3.97 8.56 4.56
N GLY A 113 3.77 8.41 5.87
CA GLY A 113 2.94 9.31 6.67
C GLY A 113 3.42 10.77 6.61
N ALA A 114 4.74 11.00 6.69
CA ALA A 114 5.33 12.34 6.60
C ALA A 114 5.17 12.94 5.19
N LEU A 115 5.38 12.15 4.14
CA LEU A 115 5.18 12.61 2.76
C LEU A 115 3.70 12.89 2.46
N LEU A 116 2.78 12.06 2.97
CA LEU A 116 1.34 12.26 2.81
C LEU A 116 0.88 13.53 3.52
N HIS A 117 1.32 13.76 4.76
CA HIS A 117 1.10 15.03 5.46
C HIS A 117 1.55 16.21 4.61
N ARG A 118 2.79 16.16 4.08
CA ARG A 118 3.33 17.23 3.26
C ARG A 118 2.52 17.43 1.96
N LEU A 119 2.17 16.34 1.27
CA LEU A 119 1.40 16.42 0.03
C LEU A 119 0.02 17.03 0.28
N THR A 120 -0.66 16.60 1.34
CA THR A 120 -1.96 17.14 1.73
C THR A 120 -1.85 18.63 2.01
N LEU A 121 -0.83 19.06 2.75
CA LEU A 121 -0.61 20.48 3.04
C LEU A 121 -0.35 21.29 1.76
N VAL A 122 0.45 20.76 0.81
CA VAL A 122 0.75 21.44 -0.46
C VAL A 122 -0.51 21.59 -1.32
N GLU A 123 -1.35 20.57 -1.38
CA GLU A 123 -2.55 20.58 -2.24
C GLU A 123 -3.72 21.35 -1.66
N THR A 124 -3.85 21.39 -0.33
CA THR A 124 -5.05 21.94 0.32
C THR A 124 -4.81 23.24 1.07
N GLY A 125 -3.56 23.52 1.47
CA GLY A 125 -3.24 24.62 2.39
C GLY A 125 -3.74 24.41 3.82
N ASP A 126 -4.42 23.28 4.12
CA ASP A 126 -5.03 22.98 5.42
C ASP A 126 -4.11 22.08 6.26
N ALA A 127 -3.46 22.67 7.26
CA ALA A 127 -2.57 21.95 8.18
C ALA A 127 -3.32 20.89 9.02
N SER A 128 -4.58 21.15 9.37
CA SER A 128 -5.40 20.21 10.12
C SER A 128 -5.78 18.99 9.27
N ALA A 129 -6.14 19.21 8.00
CA ALA A 129 -6.37 18.12 7.05
C ALA A 129 -5.10 17.29 6.82
N ALA A 130 -3.93 17.95 6.75
CA ALA A 130 -2.65 17.25 6.61
C ALA A 130 -2.36 16.32 7.81
N VAL A 131 -2.61 16.79 9.03
CA VAL A 131 -2.48 15.96 10.25
C VAL A 131 -3.48 14.80 10.23
N ARG A 132 -4.76 15.05 9.90
CA ARG A 132 -5.78 14.01 9.78
C ARG A 132 -5.39 12.94 8.77
N ALA A 133 -4.88 13.33 7.59
CA ALA A 133 -4.45 12.38 6.56
C ALA A 133 -3.35 11.43 7.06
N ALA A 134 -2.39 11.93 7.86
CA ALA A 134 -1.36 11.10 8.47
C ALA A 134 -1.94 10.11 9.51
N TRP A 135 -2.92 10.54 10.32
CA TRP A 135 -3.63 9.69 11.25
C TRP A 135 -4.44 8.59 10.55
N TYR A 136 -5.20 8.96 9.52
CA TYR A 136 -6.00 7.99 8.75
C TYR A 136 -5.13 6.98 8.02
N ALA A 137 -3.98 7.39 7.50
CA ALA A 137 -3.02 6.48 6.89
C ALA A 137 -2.45 5.47 7.89
N ALA A 138 -2.13 5.91 9.11
CA ALA A 138 -1.56 5.05 10.13
C ALA A 138 -2.58 4.09 10.77
N LEU A 139 -3.83 4.55 10.95
CA LEU A 139 -4.89 3.78 11.61
C LEU A 139 -5.88 3.13 10.63
N PHE A 140 -5.64 3.23 9.34
CA PHE A 140 -6.49 2.55 8.35
C PHE A 140 -6.63 1.07 8.72
N PRO A 141 -7.81 0.44 8.60
CA PRO A 141 -8.00 -0.95 9.04
C PRO A 141 -6.99 -1.95 8.49
N ALA A 142 -6.62 -1.85 7.20
CA ALA A 142 -5.59 -2.69 6.60
C ALA A 142 -4.14 -2.20 6.84
N ALA A 143 -3.91 -1.18 7.67
CA ALA A 143 -2.58 -0.65 7.95
C ALA A 143 -1.70 -1.54 8.83
N SER A 144 -2.20 -2.71 9.29
CA SER A 144 -1.36 -3.79 9.84
C SER A 144 -0.22 -4.15 8.89
N ALA A 145 -0.45 -4.13 7.56
CA ALA A 145 0.58 -4.29 6.53
C ALA A 145 1.71 -3.23 6.60
N LEU A 146 1.46 -2.05 7.16
CA LEU A 146 2.48 -1.00 7.38
C LEU A 146 3.32 -1.24 8.65
N VAL A 147 2.97 -2.22 9.47
CA VAL A 147 3.68 -2.60 10.70
C VAL A 147 4.45 -3.90 10.50
N MET A 148 3.85 -4.84 9.78
CA MET A 148 4.43 -6.14 9.42
C MET A 148 5.53 -5.99 8.36
N GLY A 149 6.27 -7.07 8.08
CA GLY A 149 7.36 -7.10 7.10
C GLY A 149 6.90 -7.05 5.63
N TYR A 150 6.04 -6.08 5.27
CA TYR A 150 5.44 -5.93 3.95
C TYR A 150 6.13 -4.84 3.12
N ALA A 151 5.92 -4.88 1.80
CA ALA A 151 6.40 -3.85 0.89
C ALA A 151 5.49 -2.61 0.81
N ASP A 152 4.33 -2.63 1.45
CA ASP A 152 3.29 -1.61 1.33
C ASP A 152 3.75 -0.22 1.76
N GLY A 153 4.46 -0.12 2.88
CA GLY A 153 5.03 1.16 3.34
C GLY A 153 5.98 1.77 2.32
N THR A 154 6.84 0.95 1.69
CA THR A 154 7.79 1.39 0.66
C THR A 154 7.05 1.81 -0.60
N ALA A 155 6.09 1.01 -1.08
CA ALA A 155 5.29 1.33 -2.26
C ALA A 155 4.53 2.65 -2.10
N LEU A 156 3.89 2.86 -0.95
CA LEU A 156 3.15 4.09 -0.64
C LEU A 156 4.06 5.31 -0.49
N ALA A 157 5.22 5.17 0.16
CA ALA A 157 6.19 6.26 0.26
C ALA A 157 6.70 6.69 -1.13
N LEU A 158 6.98 5.73 -2.01
CA LEU A 158 7.37 5.99 -3.40
C LEU A 158 6.24 6.66 -4.17
N ALA A 159 5.00 6.17 -4.04
CA ALA A 159 3.85 6.72 -4.73
C ALA A 159 3.61 8.20 -4.35
N VAL A 160 3.55 8.52 -3.05
CA VAL A 160 3.42 9.91 -2.60
C VAL A 160 4.62 10.75 -3.01
N GLY A 161 5.82 10.15 -3.01
CA GLY A 161 7.04 10.80 -3.51
C GLY A 161 6.95 11.18 -4.99
N VAL A 162 6.37 10.32 -5.84
CA VAL A 162 6.10 10.64 -7.26
C VAL A 162 5.18 11.85 -7.37
N PHE A 163 4.07 11.88 -6.65
CA PHE A 163 3.15 13.03 -6.69
C PHE A 163 3.83 14.32 -6.21
N LEU A 164 4.59 14.29 -5.12
CA LEU A 164 5.35 15.45 -4.66
C LEU A 164 6.40 15.91 -5.68
N ALA A 165 7.05 14.98 -6.37
CA ALA A 165 8.01 15.30 -7.41
C ALA A 165 7.34 15.95 -8.62
N LEU A 166 6.19 15.44 -9.07
CA LEU A 166 5.38 16.01 -10.15
C LEU A 166 4.89 17.43 -9.79
N ARG A 167 4.40 17.63 -8.56
CA ARG A 167 3.94 18.95 -8.07
C ARG A 167 5.07 19.96 -7.93
N SER A 168 6.30 19.50 -7.83
CA SER A 168 7.50 20.34 -7.72
C SER A 168 8.27 20.46 -9.05
N ASP A 169 7.68 20.08 -10.16
CA ASP A 169 8.29 20.04 -11.52
C ASP A 169 9.60 19.23 -11.60
N ARG A 170 9.77 18.24 -10.70
CA ARG A 170 10.94 17.35 -10.63
C ARG A 170 10.68 16.05 -11.39
N TRP A 171 10.47 16.16 -12.68
CA TRP A 171 10.08 15.04 -13.55
C TRP A 171 11.07 13.86 -13.54
N ALA A 172 12.38 14.12 -13.55
CA ALA A 172 13.38 13.07 -13.50
C ALA A 172 13.32 12.29 -12.17
N LEU A 173 13.09 13.01 -11.05
CA LEU A 173 12.89 12.36 -9.74
C LEU A 173 11.59 11.55 -9.72
N ALA A 174 10.51 12.06 -10.31
CA ALA A 174 9.26 11.31 -10.44
C ALA A 174 9.47 10.01 -11.22
N GLY A 175 10.23 10.03 -12.31
CA GLY A 175 10.60 8.84 -13.08
C GLY A 175 11.43 7.83 -12.28
N ALA A 176 12.43 8.30 -11.54
CA ALA A 176 13.26 7.43 -10.72
C ALA A 176 12.47 6.78 -9.57
N LEU A 177 11.62 7.55 -8.88
CA LEU A 177 10.73 7.01 -7.85
C LEU A 177 9.68 6.07 -8.43
N GLY A 178 9.15 6.38 -9.62
CA GLY A 178 8.23 5.53 -10.36
C GLY A 178 8.85 4.19 -10.77
N LEU A 179 10.10 4.21 -11.25
CA LEU A 179 10.87 3.00 -11.57
C LEU A 179 11.04 2.12 -10.32
N ALA A 180 11.42 2.71 -9.19
CA ALA A 180 11.51 2.00 -7.93
C ALA A 180 10.13 1.43 -7.49
N ALA A 181 9.04 2.19 -7.68
CA ALA A 181 7.69 1.73 -7.36
C ALA A 181 7.27 0.54 -8.23
N GLY A 182 7.56 0.54 -9.54
CA GLY A 182 7.32 -0.58 -10.43
C GLY A 182 8.11 -1.84 -10.07
N ALA A 183 9.33 -1.67 -9.53
CA ALA A 183 10.14 -2.75 -9.00
C ALA A 183 9.73 -3.20 -7.57
N THR A 184 8.80 -2.50 -6.92
CA THR A 184 8.31 -2.83 -5.58
C THR A 184 7.04 -3.69 -5.61
N ARG A 185 6.10 -3.35 -6.50
CA ARG A 185 4.81 -4.04 -6.65
C ARG A 185 4.24 -3.81 -8.05
N PRO A 186 3.41 -4.73 -8.60
CA PRO A 186 2.74 -4.52 -9.89
C PRO A 186 1.93 -3.22 -9.95
N LEU A 187 1.25 -2.84 -8.86
CA LEU A 187 0.48 -1.59 -8.76
C LEU A 187 1.33 -0.32 -8.91
N GLY A 188 2.64 -0.41 -8.74
CA GLY A 188 3.56 0.70 -9.02
C GLY A 188 3.48 1.18 -10.46
N LEU A 189 3.11 0.30 -11.42
CA LEU A 189 2.83 0.65 -12.82
C LEU A 189 1.80 1.78 -12.94
N LEU A 190 0.78 1.80 -12.08
CA LEU A 190 -0.31 2.76 -12.13
C LEU A 190 0.14 4.21 -11.94
N LEU A 191 1.35 4.44 -11.41
CA LEU A 191 1.93 5.78 -11.28
C LEU A 191 2.28 6.42 -12.64
N ALA A 192 2.31 5.65 -13.72
CA ALA A 192 2.37 6.20 -15.07
C ALA A 192 1.14 7.06 -15.40
N VAL A 193 -0.03 6.74 -14.84
CA VAL A 193 -1.29 7.47 -15.09
C VAL A 193 -1.21 8.92 -14.61
N PRO A 194 -0.94 9.22 -13.32
CA PRO A 194 -0.80 10.60 -12.87
C PRO A 194 0.37 11.33 -13.54
N ALA A 195 1.47 10.65 -13.86
CA ALA A 195 2.59 11.25 -14.59
C ALA A 195 2.17 11.68 -16.01
N LEU A 196 1.41 10.85 -16.72
CA LEU A 196 0.88 11.16 -18.04
C LEU A 196 -0.12 12.32 -17.98
N VAL A 197 -1.07 12.27 -17.05
CA VAL A 197 -2.07 13.32 -16.86
C VAL A 197 -1.41 14.67 -16.60
N GLU A 198 -0.42 14.73 -15.70
CA GLU A 198 0.31 15.97 -15.42
C GLU A 198 1.19 16.43 -16.58
N ALA A 199 1.82 15.50 -17.32
CA ALA A 199 2.61 15.82 -18.52
C ALA A 199 1.75 16.48 -19.62
N VAL A 200 0.54 15.96 -19.85
CA VAL A 200 -0.42 16.52 -20.80
C VAL A 200 -0.98 17.87 -20.32
N ARG A 201 -1.34 17.96 -19.03
CA ARG A 201 -1.91 19.16 -18.43
C ARG A 201 -0.96 20.36 -18.48
N THR A 202 0.34 20.12 -18.31
CA THR A 202 1.38 21.16 -18.26
C THR A 202 2.22 21.25 -19.53
N ARG A 203 1.69 20.83 -20.67
CA ARG A 203 2.45 20.66 -21.95
C ARG A 203 2.94 21.96 -22.60
N HIS A 204 2.37 23.10 -22.30
CA HIS A 204 2.67 24.36 -22.97
C HIS A 204 4.07 24.88 -22.60
N GLY A 205 4.84 25.35 -23.58
CA GLY A 205 6.16 25.95 -23.38
C GLY A 205 7.27 24.97 -22.95
N VAL A 206 7.07 23.65 -23.14
CA VAL A 206 8.03 22.65 -22.74
C VAL A 206 9.15 22.48 -23.76
N THR A 207 10.40 22.55 -23.32
CA THR A 207 11.57 22.27 -24.15
C THR A 207 11.71 20.77 -24.46
N ILE A 208 12.54 20.41 -25.48
CA ILE A 208 12.83 19.00 -25.82
C ILE A 208 13.37 18.25 -24.58
N GLY A 209 14.32 18.83 -23.84
CA GLY A 209 14.82 18.23 -22.60
C GLY A 209 13.76 18.10 -21.50
N GLY A 210 12.77 19.01 -21.48
CA GLY A 210 11.60 18.91 -20.61
C GLY A 210 10.72 17.72 -20.98
N TRP A 211 10.49 17.49 -22.28
CA TRP A 211 9.74 16.34 -22.77
C TRP A 211 10.45 15.01 -22.47
N ALA A 212 11.78 14.94 -22.61
CA ALA A 212 12.54 13.73 -22.23
C ALA A 212 12.36 13.38 -20.75
N ARG A 213 12.41 14.38 -19.84
CA ARG A 213 12.18 14.16 -18.40
C ARG A 213 10.75 13.72 -18.09
N ARG A 214 9.74 14.28 -18.78
CA ARG A 214 8.34 13.87 -18.67
C ARG A 214 8.13 12.46 -19.21
N GLY A 215 8.72 12.15 -20.37
CA GLY A 215 8.74 10.81 -20.92
C GLY A 215 9.31 9.80 -19.91
N PHE A 216 10.43 10.14 -19.23
CA PHE A 216 10.98 9.29 -18.19
C PHE A 216 10.04 9.17 -16.96
N ALA A 217 9.35 10.24 -16.56
CA ALA A 217 8.37 10.14 -15.46
C ALA A 217 7.22 9.18 -15.78
N VAL A 218 6.76 9.15 -17.04
CA VAL A 218 5.69 8.25 -17.49
C VAL A 218 6.21 6.82 -17.67
N SER A 219 7.40 6.65 -18.24
CA SER A 219 7.98 5.33 -18.54
C SER A 219 8.67 4.68 -17.33
N GLY A 220 9.08 5.44 -16.32
CA GLY A 220 9.77 4.90 -15.15
C GLY A 220 9.01 3.76 -14.47
N PRO A 221 7.72 3.94 -14.10
CA PRO A 221 6.94 2.88 -13.49
C PRO A 221 6.88 1.58 -14.32
N PRO A 222 6.51 1.60 -15.62
CA PRO A 222 6.55 0.39 -16.43
C PRO A 222 7.95 -0.18 -16.60
N LEU A 223 9.00 0.64 -16.70
CA LEU A 223 10.38 0.14 -16.82
C LEU A 223 10.81 -0.64 -15.56
N GLY A 224 10.41 -0.20 -14.36
CA GLY A 224 10.68 -0.93 -13.13
C GLY A 224 10.01 -2.31 -13.10
N LEU A 225 8.75 -2.38 -13.55
CA LEU A 225 8.02 -3.63 -13.71
C LEU A 225 8.70 -4.54 -14.75
N LEU A 226 8.96 -4.01 -15.96
CA LEU A 226 9.53 -4.76 -17.07
C LEU A 226 10.94 -5.29 -16.76
N ALA A 227 11.75 -4.53 -16.01
CA ALA A 227 13.06 -5.00 -15.57
C ALA A 227 12.96 -6.27 -14.72
N TYR A 228 11.97 -6.35 -13.81
CA TYR A 228 11.74 -7.57 -13.05
C TYR A 228 11.23 -8.71 -13.93
N LEU A 229 10.26 -8.46 -14.81
CA LEU A 229 9.73 -9.49 -15.70
C LEU A 229 10.81 -10.04 -16.64
N ALA A 230 11.68 -9.18 -17.17
CA ALA A 230 12.81 -9.59 -17.99
C ALA A 230 13.79 -10.50 -17.22
N TRP A 231 14.07 -10.15 -15.95
CA TRP A 231 14.87 -11.01 -15.07
C TRP A 231 14.20 -12.37 -14.82
N VAL A 232 12.88 -12.38 -14.56
CA VAL A 232 12.11 -13.63 -14.36
C VAL A 232 12.17 -14.48 -15.64
N GLY A 233 11.93 -13.88 -16.82
CA GLY A 233 12.02 -14.58 -18.10
C GLY A 233 13.40 -15.19 -18.35
N ALA A 234 14.47 -14.44 -18.08
CA ALA A 234 15.84 -14.93 -18.24
C ALA A 234 16.22 -16.03 -17.24
N ARG A 235 15.58 -16.09 -16.07
CA ARG A 235 15.95 -17.04 -15.00
C ARG A 235 15.03 -18.25 -14.90
N PHE A 236 13.77 -18.13 -15.34
CA PHE A 236 12.71 -19.12 -15.17
C PHE A 236 11.97 -19.44 -16.48
N ASP A 237 12.48 -18.94 -17.62
CA ASP A 237 12.01 -19.19 -19.00
C ASP A 237 10.60 -18.63 -19.32
N ASP A 238 9.92 -17.98 -18.36
CA ASP A 238 8.62 -17.35 -18.57
C ASP A 238 8.52 -16.03 -17.78
N PRO A 239 8.52 -14.87 -18.46
CA PRO A 239 8.43 -13.57 -17.79
C PRO A 239 7.07 -13.31 -17.11
N TRP A 240 6.01 -14.05 -17.48
CA TRP A 240 4.67 -13.84 -16.96
C TRP A 240 4.34 -14.64 -15.70
N LEU A 241 5.25 -15.50 -15.22
CA LEU A 241 5.07 -16.29 -14.00
C LEU A 241 4.55 -15.51 -12.79
N PRO A 242 5.00 -14.26 -12.51
CA PRO A 242 4.47 -13.50 -11.39
C PRO A 242 2.95 -13.29 -11.47
N PHE A 243 2.42 -13.11 -12.67
CA PHE A 243 0.99 -12.89 -12.91
C PHE A 243 0.22 -14.22 -13.00
N SER A 244 0.72 -15.20 -13.74
CA SER A 244 0.06 -16.50 -13.87
C SER A 244 -0.06 -17.23 -12.53
N VAL A 245 0.92 -17.08 -11.65
CA VAL A 245 0.83 -17.59 -10.27
C VAL A 245 -0.25 -16.83 -9.49
N GLN A 246 -0.35 -15.52 -9.64
CA GLN A 246 -1.33 -14.70 -8.93
C GLN A 246 -2.78 -15.01 -9.35
N GLN A 247 -2.98 -15.49 -10.61
CA GLN A 247 -4.30 -15.85 -11.15
C GLN A 247 -4.82 -17.20 -10.65
N ARG A 248 -4.06 -17.95 -9.85
CA ARG A 248 -4.57 -19.19 -9.25
C ARG A 248 -5.79 -18.90 -8.37
N ALA A 249 -6.80 -19.78 -8.43
CA ALA A 249 -8.06 -19.62 -7.67
C ALA A 249 -7.84 -19.51 -6.15
N SER A 250 -6.77 -20.15 -5.62
CA SER A 250 -6.39 -20.03 -4.21
C SER A 250 -5.73 -18.69 -3.83
N LEU A 251 -5.51 -17.79 -4.79
CA LEU A 251 -4.92 -16.47 -4.60
C LEU A 251 -5.92 -15.40 -5.05
N ARG A 252 -5.70 -14.74 -6.17
CA ARG A 252 -6.62 -13.69 -6.67
C ARG A 252 -7.63 -14.17 -7.69
N GLY A 253 -7.44 -15.37 -8.23
CA GLY A 253 -8.28 -15.88 -9.30
C GLY A 253 -8.10 -15.12 -10.63
N ASP A 254 -9.03 -15.35 -11.52
CA ASP A 254 -9.04 -14.72 -12.84
C ASP A 254 -9.42 -13.26 -12.83
N PHE A 255 -9.21 -12.60 -13.97
CA PHE A 255 -9.69 -11.25 -14.18
C PHE A 255 -11.20 -11.25 -14.40
N VAL A 256 -11.92 -10.50 -13.57
CA VAL A 256 -13.38 -10.37 -13.61
C VAL A 256 -13.75 -8.90 -13.84
N ASP A 257 -14.85 -8.69 -14.57
CA ASP A 257 -15.42 -7.34 -14.70
C ASP A 257 -15.79 -6.75 -13.33
N PRO A 258 -15.32 -5.54 -12.98
CA PRO A 258 -15.57 -4.93 -11.67
C PRO A 258 -17.04 -4.77 -11.30
N VAL A 259 -17.92 -4.53 -12.29
CA VAL A 259 -19.37 -4.36 -12.02
C VAL A 259 -20.00 -5.71 -11.69
N SER A 260 -19.69 -6.75 -12.47
CA SER A 260 -20.13 -8.11 -12.20
C SER A 260 -19.62 -8.57 -10.82
N ARG A 261 -18.36 -8.27 -10.51
CA ARG A 261 -17.77 -8.62 -9.20
C ARG A 261 -18.47 -7.95 -8.02
N LEU A 262 -18.87 -6.68 -8.15
CA LEU A 262 -19.64 -5.98 -7.12
C LEU A 262 -21.06 -6.58 -6.94
N ILE A 263 -21.68 -7.02 -8.04
CA ILE A 263 -22.99 -7.70 -8.00
C ILE A 263 -22.85 -9.04 -7.27
N ASP A 264 -21.81 -9.82 -7.57
CA ASP A 264 -21.57 -11.10 -6.91
C ASP A 264 -21.24 -10.91 -5.42
N ALA A 265 -20.41 -9.92 -5.07
CA ALA A 265 -20.13 -9.56 -3.68
C ALA A 265 -21.41 -9.16 -2.91
N ALA A 266 -22.37 -8.51 -3.59
CA ALA A 266 -23.67 -8.20 -2.98
C ALA A 266 -24.52 -9.45 -2.73
N ARG A 267 -24.43 -10.45 -3.60
CA ARG A 267 -25.08 -11.77 -3.39
C ARG A 267 -24.41 -12.53 -2.26
N ASP A 268 -23.08 -12.52 -2.20
CA ASP A 268 -22.27 -13.16 -1.14
C ASP A 268 -22.61 -12.57 0.24
N LEU A 269 -22.84 -11.26 0.33
CA LEU A 269 -23.24 -10.59 1.58
C LEU A 269 -24.60 -11.14 2.11
N GLY A 270 -25.53 -11.51 1.19
CA GLY A 270 -26.82 -12.09 1.54
C GLY A 270 -26.87 -13.60 1.70
N GLY A 271 -25.85 -14.33 1.24
CA GLY A 271 -26.02 -15.77 0.99
C GLY A 271 -24.99 -16.73 1.57
N GLY A 272 -23.81 -16.33 1.99
CA GLY A 272 -22.92 -17.40 2.44
C GLY A 272 -21.46 -17.05 2.70
N ASP A 273 -20.84 -16.20 1.91
CA ASP A 273 -19.44 -15.77 2.13
C ASP A 273 -19.39 -14.33 2.67
N GLN A 274 -20.03 -14.14 3.82
CA GLN A 274 -20.17 -12.81 4.45
C GLN A 274 -18.86 -12.20 4.90
N LEU A 275 -17.93 -13.02 5.39
CA LEU A 275 -16.62 -12.58 5.89
C LEU A 275 -15.55 -12.53 4.78
N GLY A 276 -15.79 -13.20 3.67
CA GLY A 276 -14.99 -13.09 2.46
C GLY A 276 -15.46 -11.93 1.58
N SER A 277 -15.83 -12.21 0.36
CA SER A 277 -16.19 -11.20 -0.64
C SER A 277 -17.30 -10.24 -0.23
N GLY A 278 -18.25 -10.67 0.61
CA GLY A 278 -19.36 -9.82 1.07
C GLY A 278 -18.91 -8.61 1.90
N LEU A 279 -17.96 -8.77 2.81
CA LEU A 279 -17.42 -7.67 3.64
C LEU A 279 -16.72 -6.61 2.77
N HIS A 280 -16.06 -7.02 1.70
CA HIS A 280 -15.30 -6.15 0.82
C HIS A 280 -16.20 -5.19 0.01
N LEU A 281 -17.47 -5.56 -0.24
CA LEU A 281 -18.47 -4.67 -0.85
C LEU A 281 -18.68 -3.39 -0.02
N LEU A 282 -18.77 -3.52 1.30
CA LEU A 282 -18.96 -2.37 2.19
C LEU A 282 -17.78 -1.40 2.05
N TRP A 283 -16.58 -1.91 1.94
CA TRP A 283 -15.38 -1.09 1.72
C TRP A 283 -15.39 -0.41 0.36
N ALA A 284 -15.79 -1.11 -0.70
CA ALA A 284 -15.94 -0.51 -2.03
C ALA A 284 -16.88 0.71 -1.99
N LEU A 285 -18.02 0.58 -1.30
CA LEU A 285 -18.98 1.69 -1.11
C LEU A 285 -18.41 2.83 -0.26
N VAL A 286 -17.70 2.51 0.83
CA VAL A 286 -17.06 3.50 1.72
C VAL A 286 -16.03 4.35 0.96
N PHE A 287 -15.35 3.80 -0.05
CA PHE A 287 -14.35 4.53 -0.84
C PHE A 287 -14.94 5.44 -1.91
N LEU A 288 -16.21 5.27 -2.28
CA LEU A 288 -16.86 6.15 -3.27
C LEU A 288 -17.00 7.60 -2.76
N ALA A 289 -17.34 7.80 -1.49
CA ALA A 289 -17.50 9.15 -0.95
C ALA A 289 -16.19 9.96 -0.97
N PRO A 290 -15.04 9.46 -0.45
CA PRO A 290 -13.74 10.13 -0.59
C PRO A 290 -13.33 10.34 -2.05
N LEU A 291 -13.64 9.41 -2.96
CA LEU A 291 -13.31 9.56 -4.38
C LEU A 291 -14.03 10.78 -5.01
N VAL A 292 -15.31 10.99 -4.68
CA VAL A 292 -16.07 12.18 -5.12
C VAL A 292 -15.42 13.46 -4.57
N VAL A 293 -14.94 13.44 -3.34
CA VAL A 293 -14.24 14.59 -2.74
C VAL A 293 -12.92 14.87 -3.45
N VAL A 294 -12.14 13.83 -3.70
CA VAL A 294 -10.88 13.92 -4.47
C VAL A 294 -11.16 14.52 -5.85
N ALA A 295 -12.19 14.06 -6.56
CA ALA A 295 -12.56 14.55 -7.89
C ALA A 295 -12.95 16.04 -7.89
N ARG A 296 -13.53 16.54 -6.80
CA ARG A 296 -14.00 17.92 -6.67
C ARG A 296 -12.99 18.90 -6.08
N ARG A 297 -11.99 18.39 -5.34
CA ARG A 297 -11.10 19.23 -4.51
C ARG A 297 -9.63 19.13 -4.88
N LEU A 298 -9.22 18.04 -5.54
CA LEU A 298 -7.83 17.79 -5.91
C LEU A 298 -7.67 17.78 -7.44
N PRO A 299 -6.46 17.94 -7.96
CA PRO A 299 -6.19 17.82 -9.40
C PRO A 299 -6.64 16.46 -9.97
N VAL A 300 -7.02 16.45 -11.25
CA VAL A 300 -7.55 15.25 -11.92
C VAL A 300 -6.61 14.04 -11.89
N SER A 301 -5.30 14.25 -11.80
CA SER A 301 -4.31 13.17 -11.65
C SER A 301 -4.52 12.33 -10.41
N TYR A 302 -5.01 12.91 -9.31
CA TYR A 302 -5.34 12.21 -8.07
C TYR A 302 -6.57 11.32 -8.24
N THR A 303 -7.60 11.85 -8.89
CA THR A 303 -8.83 11.10 -9.21
C THR A 303 -8.53 9.94 -10.16
N ALA A 304 -7.78 10.19 -11.23
CA ALA A 304 -7.40 9.18 -12.22
C ALA A 304 -6.62 8.04 -11.55
N PHE A 305 -5.62 8.37 -10.74
CA PHE A 305 -4.84 7.37 -10.00
C PHE A 305 -5.71 6.55 -9.04
N SER A 306 -6.55 7.21 -8.23
CA SER A 306 -7.43 6.53 -7.28
C SER A 306 -8.44 5.63 -7.98
N ALA A 307 -9.07 6.12 -9.04
CA ALA A 307 -10.05 5.36 -9.80
C ALA A 307 -9.43 4.10 -10.43
N VAL A 308 -8.28 4.23 -11.10
CA VAL A 308 -7.60 3.08 -11.72
C VAL A 308 -7.12 2.08 -10.66
N THR A 309 -6.63 2.56 -9.52
CA THR A 309 -6.20 1.69 -8.41
C THR A 309 -7.38 0.89 -7.84
N LEU A 310 -8.53 1.53 -7.62
CA LEU A 310 -9.74 0.84 -7.17
C LEU A 310 -10.26 -0.14 -8.21
N LEU A 311 -10.30 0.24 -9.49
CA LEU A 311 -10.74 -0.63 -10.58
C LEU A 311 -9.88 -1.90 -10.66
N VAL A 312 -8.54 -1.77 -10.60
CA VAL A 312 -7.64 -2.93 -10.60
C VAL A 312 -7.86 -3.78 -9.33
N GLY A 313 -8.12 -3.16 -8.19
CA GLY A 313 -8.47 -3.88 -6.96
C GLY A 313 -9.74 -4.71 -7.11
N LEU A 314 -10.76 -4.15 -7.75
CA LEU A 314 -12.07 -4.79 -7.97
C LEU A 314 -12.08 -5.78 -9.15
N SER A 315 -11.06 -5.80 -10.00
CA SER A 315 -11.00 -6.67 -11.18
C SER A 315 -10.44 -8.08 -10.88
N ALA A 316 -10.47 -8.53 -9.63
CA ALA A 316 -10.05 -9.86 -9.24
C ALA A 316 -11.25 -10.70 -8.80
N GLU A 317 -11.25 -11.99 -9.13
CA GLU A 317 -12.28 -12.93 -8.69
C GLU A 317 -12.33 -13.01 -7.16
N ASN A 318 -11.18 -13.05 -6.49
CA ASN A 318 -11.07 -12.99 -5.05
C ASN A 318 -10.74 -11.55 -4.60
N LEU A 319 -11.59 -10.98 -3.74
CA LEU A 319 -11.42 -9.63 -3.18
C LEU A 319 -10.60 -9.61 -1.88
N ASP A 320 -10.02 -10.71 -1.48
CA ASP A 320 -9.13 -10.75 -0.31
C ASP A 320 -8.09 -9.64 -0.35
N SER A 321 -7.91 -8.96 0.78
CA SER A 321 -7.05 -7.78 0.90
C SER A 321 -7.46 -6.56 0.04
N PHE A 322 -8.72 -6.47 -0.42
CA PHE A 322 -9.19 -5.30 -1.19
C PHE A 322 -8.92 -3.99 -0.45
N GLU A 323 -9.11 -3.96 0.87
CA GLU A 323 -8.86 -2.78 1.72
C GLU A 323 -7.38 -2.34 1.62
N ARG A 324 -6.45 -3.28 1.54
CA ARG A 324 -5.02 -2.98 1.36
C ARG A 324 -4.73 -2.39 -0.02
N TYR A 325 -5.42 -2.88 -1.06
CA TYR A 325 -5.33 -2.26 -2.39
C TYR A 325 -5.94 -0.87 -2.41
N ALA A 326 -7.05 -0.66 -1.71
CA ALA A 326 -7.66 0.66 -1.58
C ALA A 326 -6.81 1.65 -0.77
N LEU A 327 -6.05 1.18 0.24
CA LEU A 327 -5.00 1.99 0.89
C LEU A 327 -3.96 2.47 -0.13
N GLY A 328 -3.69 1.67 -1.18
CA GLY A 328 -2.86 2.06 -2.31
C GLY A 328 -3.34 3.32 -3.04
N ALA A 329 -4.65 3.55 -3.07
CA ALA A 329 -5.27 4.78 -3.55
C ALA A 329 -5.21 5.90 -2.48
N PHE A 330 -4.02 6.20 -1.98
CA PHE A 330 -3.78 7.15 -0.88
C PHE A 330 -4.48 8.50 -1.02
N PRO A 331 -4.80 9.06 -2.21
CA PRO A 331 -5.55 10.31 -2.30
C PRO A 331 -6.94 10.24 -1.65
N LEU A 332 -7.51 9.04 -1.48
CA LEU A 332 -8.77 8.86 -0.76
C LEU A 332 -8.66 9.25 0.71
N LEU A 333 -7.49 9.03 1.34
CA LEU A 333 -7.21 9.47 2.70
C LEU A 333 -7.17 11.01 2.80
N MET A 334 -6.64 11.68 1.76
CA MET A 334 -6.68 13.15 1.66
C MET A 334 -8.13 13.64 1.52
N GLY A 335 -8.92 12.99 0.66
CA GLY A 335 -10.35 13.30 0.49
C GLY A 335 -11.13 13.12 1.80
N LEU A 336 -10.90 12.01 2.51
CA LEU A 336 -11.51 11.77 3.81
C LEU A 336 -11.12 12.85 4.84
N ALA A 337 -9.84 13.23 4.88
CA ALA A 337 -9.35 14.27 5.78
C ALA A 337 -9.99 15.63 5.53
N LEU A 338 -10.42 15.94 4.31
CA LEU A 338 -11.10 17.20 3.97
C LEU A 338 -12.54 17.25 4.47
N VAL A 339 -13.26 16.11 4.50
CA VAL A 339 -14.68 16.09 4.90
C VAL A 339 -14.89 15.83 6.39
N THR A 340 -13.86 15.40 7.11
CA THR A 340 -13.93 15.07 8.55
C THR A 340 -13.43 16.24 9.44
N SER A 341 -13.64 17.47 9.00
CA SER A 341 -13.15 18.66 9.73
C SER A 341 -13.91 18.94 11.04
N ARG A 342 -15.12 18.38 11.22
CA ARG A 342 -15.89 18.50 12.47
C ARG A 342 -15.28 17.60 13.54
N PRO A 343 -14.94 18.10 14.75
CA PRO A 343 -14.24 17.32 15.78
C PRO A 343 -14.96 16.02 16.20
N ALA A 344 -16.30 16.02 16.19
CA ALA A 344 -17.08 14.81 16.50
C ALA A 344 -16.93 13.75 15.41
N VAL A 345 -16.95 14.17 14.14
CA VAL A 345 -16.79 13.26 13.00
C VAL A 345 -15.35 12.71 12.94
N GLU A 346 -14.36 13.59 13.15
CA GLU A 346 -12.94 13.19 13.22
C GLU A 346 -12.73 12.11 14.29
N ARG A 347 -13.23 12.35 15.52
CA ARG A 347 -13.11 11.36 16.61
C ARG A 347 -13.80 10.05 16.28
N LEU A 348 -15.00 10.09 15.70
CA LEU A 348 -15.71 8.88 15.28
C LEU A 348 -14.90 8.09 14.25
N VAL A 349 -14.39 8.76 13.21
CA VAL A 349 -13.60 8.10 12.15
C VAL A 349 -12.31 7.52 12.73
N LEU A 350 -11.60 8.23 13.60
CA LEU A 350 -10.38 7.71 14.25
C LEU A 350 -10.67 6.51 15.15
N THR A 351 -11.77 6.54 15.89
CA THR A 351 -12.17 5.42 16.74
C THR A 351 -12.52 4.18 15.93
N LEU A 352 -13.31 4.35 14.84
CA LEU A 352 -13.65 3.27 13.93
C LEU A 352 -12.42 2.72 13.21
N ALA A 353 -11.51 3.61 12.77
CA ALA A 353 -10.27 3.21 12.13
C ALA A 353 -9.36 2.41 13.08
N ALA A 354 -9.17 2.88 14.31
CA ALA A 354 -8.36 2.19 15.33
C ALA A 354 -8.98 0.83 15.70
N GLY A 355 -10.30 0.79 15.92
CA GLY A 355 -11.02 -0.47 16.18
C GLY A 355 -10.93 -1.44 15.01
N GLY A 356 -11.08 -0.94 13.77
CA GLY A 356 -10.91 -1.71 12.55
C GLY A 356 -9.48 -2.25 12.41
N LEU A 357 -8.46 -1.42 12.65
CA LEU A 357 -7.05 -1.85 12.61
C LEU A 357 -6.78 -3.00 13.59
N VAL A 358 -7.26 -2.89 14.84
CA VAL A 358 -7.11 -3.94 15.84
C VAL A 358 -7.89 -5.18 15.43
N GLY A 359 -9.15 -5.03 14.98
CA GLY A 359 -9.99 -6.15 14.54
C GLY A 359 -9.37 -6.92 13.37
N TYR A 360 -8.95 -6.22 12.31
CA TYR A 360 -8.29 -6.86 11.17
C TYR A 360 -6.95 -7.49 11.55
N ALA A 361 -6.17 -6.86 12.42
CA ALA A 361 -4.92 -7.45 12.90
C ALA A 361 -5.16 -8.76 13.68
N VAL A 362 -6.17 -8.79 14.58
CA VAL A 362 -6.55 -10.00 15.29
C VAL A 362 -7.01 -11.08 14.33
N LEU A 363 -7.93 -10.78 13.40
CA LEU A 363 -8.40 -11.73 12.38
C LEU A 363 -7.23 -12.27 11.54
N GLY A 364 -6.30 -11.39 11.15
CA GLY A 364 -5.10 -11.76 10.39
C GLY A 364 -4.18 -12.70 11.18
N PHE A 365 -3.96 -12.46 12.47
CA PHE A 365 -3.13 -13.34 13.31
C PHE A 365 -3.79 -14.70 13.59
N PHE A 366 -5.11 -14.76 13.64
CA PHE A 366 -5.83 -16.03 13.72
C PHE A 366 -5.99 -16.75 12.36
N GLY A 367 -5.56 -16.15 11.26
CA GLY A 367 -5.63 -16.76 9.93
C GLY A 367 -7.01 -16.69 9.29
N VAL A 368 -7.91 -15.85 9.79
CA VAL A 368 -9.30 -15.70 9.30
C VAL A 368 -9.37 -14.70 8.14
N SER A 369 -8.54 -13.68 8.14
CA SER A 369 -8.51 -12.65 7.08
C SER A 369 -7.08 -12.41 6.63
N VAL A 370 -6.88 -12.18 5.34
CA VAL A 370 -5.58 -11.80 4.76
C VAL A 370 -5.40 -10.29 4.91
N PRO A 371 -4.34 -9.82 5.58
CA PRO A 371 -4.09 -8.39 5.78
C PRO A 371 -3.87 -7.63 4.49
#